data_1ea3fca12804191ec35d3f1bcb58b171
#
_entry.id   1ea3fca12804191ec35d3f1bcb58b171
#
_cell.length_a   1.000
_cell.length_b   1.000
_cell.length_c   1.000
_cell.angle_alpha   90.00
_cell.angle_beta   90.00
_cell.angle_gamma   90.00
#
_symmetry.space_group_name_H-M   'P 1'
#
loop_
_entity.id
_entity.type
_entity.pdbx_description
1 polymer ?
#
loop_
_entity_poly.entity_id
_entity_poly.type
_entity_poly.pdbx_seq_one_letter_code
_entity_poly.pdbx_strand_id
1 'polypeptide(L)'
;MSDAPAFSERPLPLFDADEATPVLSSAPQPSYIRDHRQRLRTRFLEGGAQAVPDYEMLELVLFRAIPRRDVKPLARALLDRFGDFASVLSAPPDQLQEVAGVGAAVVTELRIVEAAAHRLTRARVMQRQVISSWAALLDYCRATMAHREVEQFRVFYLDRKNTLIADEEQARGTVDHVPVYPREIVKRALHLNASALILVHNHPSGDPTPSAADIDMTGQV
;
A
#
# COMPACT_ATOMS: atom_id res chain seq x y z
N MET A 1 7.80 5.63 -77.66
CA MET A 1 7.52 4.35 -77.00
C MET A 1 8.57 4.20 -75.93
N SER A 2 8.21 4.50 -74.77
CA SER A 2 9.12 4.43 -73.59
C SER A 2 8.46 3.52 -72.59
N ASP A 3 9.06 2.34 -72.39
CA ASP A 3 8.66 1.38 -71.38
C ASP A 3 9.17 1.85 -70.00
N ALA A 4 8.24 2.11 -69.12
CA ALA A 4 8.53 2.33 -67.72
C ALA A 4 8.54 0.97 -66.97
N PRO A 5 9.54 0.70 -66.10
CA PRO A 5 9.56 -0.55 -65.35
C PRO A 5 8.52 -0.57 -64.26
N ALA A 6 7.75 -1.67 -64.21
CA ALA A 6 6.78 -1.95 -63.16
C ALA A 6 7.43 -2.07 -61.81
N PHE A 7 6.92 -1.31 -60.83
CA PHE A 7 7.30 -1.42 -59.41
C PHE A 7 6.75 -2.74 -58.87
N SER A 8 7.66 -3.65 -58.51
CA SER A 8 7.32 -4.90 -57.82
C SER A 8 7.28 -4.59 -56.31
N GLU A 9 6.10 -4.50 -55.74
CA GLU A 9 5.90 -4.46 -54.28
C GLU A 9 6.30 -5.82 -53.68
N ARG A 10 7.48 -5.87 -53.09
CA ARG A 10 7.83 -6.96 -52.16
C ARG A 10 7.16 -6.65 -50.82
N PRO A 11 6.35 -7.57 -50.27
CA PRO A 11 5.84 -7.41 -48.91
C PRO A 11 7.01 -7.37 -47.93
N LEU A 12 6.95 -6.41 -46.96
CA LEU A 12 7.93 -6.29 -45.90
C LEU A 12 7.85 -7.52 -44.97
N PRO A 13 8.99 -8.12 -44.56
CA PRO A 13 9.01 -9.37 -43.78
C PRO A 13 8.63 -9.18 -42.31
N LEU A 14 7.80 -8.18 -42.01
CA LEU A 14 7.36 -7.89 -40.64
C LEU A 14 6.18 -8.77 -40.17
N PHE A 15 5.63 -9.61 -41.04
CA PHE A 15 4.46 -10.42 -40.72
C PHE A 15 4.58 -11.88 -41.23
N ASP A 16 5.79 -12.42 -41.33
CA ASP A 16 5.94 -13.86 -41.50
C ASP A 16 5.51 -14.57 -40.20
N ALA A 17 4.28 -15.06 -40.20
CA ALA A 17 3.58 -15.69 -39.07
C ALA A 17 4.03 -17.14 -38.82
N ASP A 18 5.28 -17.52 -39.15
CA ASP A 18 5.76 -18.91 -39.02
C ASP A 18 7.08 -19.06 -38.19
N GLU A 19 7.49 -18.05 -37.44
CA GLU A 19 8.35 -18.32 -36.31
C GLU A 19 7.47 -18.63 -35.09
N ALA A 20 7.23 -19.92 -34.88
CA ALA A 20 6.70 -20.43 -33.61
C ALA A 20 7.56 -19.87 -32.47
N THR A 21 7.07 -18.83 -31.81
CA THR A 21 7.64 -18.38 -30.54
C THR A 21 7.83 -19.61 -29.67
N PRO A 22 9.03 -19.89 -29.16
CA PRO A 22 9.21 -21.02 -28.28
C PRO A 22 8.27 -20.82 -27.10
N VAL A 23 7.18 -21.58 -27.07
CA VAL A 23 6.37 -21.73 -25.86
C VAL A 23 7.33 -22.23 -24.82
N LEU A 24 7.78 -21.35 -23.93
CA LEU A 24 8.56 -21.70 -22.76
C LEU A 24 7.74 -22.76 -22.02
N SER A 25 8.03 -24.02 -22.33
CA SER A 25 7.48 -25.18 -21.63
C SER A 25 7.87 -25.04 -20.19
N SER A 26 6.97 -24.45 -19.41
CA SER A 26 7.13 -24.31 -17.98
C SER A 26 7.12 -25.71 -17.39
N ALA A 27 8.26 -26.17 -16.89
CA ALA A 27 8.33 -27.42 -16.14
C ALA A 27 7.15 -27.49 -15.15
N PRO A 28 6.40 -28.58 -15.10
CA PRO A 28 5.25 -28.71 -14.19
C PRO A 28 5.74 -28.49 -12.75
N GLN A 29 4.99 -27.68 -11.99
CA GLN A 29 5.28 -27.46 -10.57
C GLN A 29 5.27 -28.82 -9.84
N PRO A 30 6.20 -29.06 -8.90
CA PRO A 30 6.12 -30.21 -8.02
C PRO A 30 4.73 -30.29 -7.38
N SER A 31 4.12 -31.48 -7.35
CA SER A 31 2.75 -31.68 -6.88
C SER A 31 2.53 -31.13 -5.47
N TYR A 32 3.53 -31.31 -4.57
CA TYR A 32 3.45 -30.83 -3.18
C TYR A 32 3.31 -29.30 -3.06
N ILE A 33 3.92 -28.52 -3.96
CA ILE A 33 3.78 -27.04 -3.95
C ILE A 33 2.37 -26.65 -4.40
N ARG A 34 1.86 -27.27 -5.47
CA ARG A 34 0.51 -27.01 -5.96
C ARG A 34 -0.54 -27.42 -4.94
N ASP A 35 -0.38 -28.56 -4.32
CA ASP A 35 -1.28 -29.09 -3.30
C ASP A 35 -1.24 -28.24 -2.01
N HIS A 36 -0.06 -27.74 -1.61
CA HIS A 36 0.08 -26.80 -0.50
C HIS A 36 -0.69 -25.49 -0.77
N ARG A 37 -0.49 -24.90 -1.94
CA ARG A 37 -1.19 -23.65 -2.30
C ARG A 37 -2.70 -23.82 -2.32
N GLN A 38 -3.19 -24.94 -2.85
CA GLN A 38 -4.61 -25.21 -2.87
C GLN A 38 -5.17 -25.40 -1.46
N ARG A 39 -4.52 -26.21 -0.62
CA ARG A 39 -4.93 -26.42 0.79
C ARG A 39 -4.94 -25.10 1.57
N LEU A 40 -3.94 -24.24 1.39
CA LEU A 40 -3.88 -22.96 2.09
C LEU A 40 -5.01 -22.03 1.67
N ARG A 41 -5.30 -21.95 0.38
CA ARG A 41 -6.44 -21.17 -0.14
C ARG A 41 -7.78 -21.69 0.40
N THR A 42 -7.98 -23.01 0.39
CA THR A 42 -9.20 -23.63 0.93
C THR A 42 -9.36 -23.30 2.41
N ARG A 43 -8.30 -23.48 3.21
CA ARG A 43 -8.33 -23.15 4.65
C ARG A 43 -8.66 -21.66 4.90
N PHE A 44 -8.09 -20.76 4.10
CA PHE A 44 -8.40 -19.33 4.21
C PHE A 44 -9.86 -19.02 3.84
N LEU A 45 -10.38 -19.64 2.77
CA LEU A 45 -11.76 -19.40 2.32
C LEU A 45 -12.80 -19.98 3.29
N GLU A 46 -12.54 -21.12 3.86
CA GLU A 46 -13.46 -21.81 4.79
C GLU A 46 -13.37 -21.25 6.22
N GLY A 47 -12.16 -20.96 6.70
CA GLY A 47 -11.91 -20.54 8.08
C GLY A 47 -11.68 -19.04 8.27
N GLY A 48 -11.59 -18.28 7.18
CA GLY A 48 -11.32 -16.84 7.22
C GLY A 48 -9.90 -16.49 7.66
N ALA A 49 -9.66 -15.20 7.88
CA ALA A 49 -8.34 -14.67 8.25
C ALA A 49 -7.82 -15.28 9.59
N GLN A 50 -8.70 -15.61 10.51
CA GLN A 50 -8.32 -16.17 11.81
C GLN A 50 -7.79 -17.62 11.73
N ALA A 51 -8.04 -18.31 10.62
CA ALA A 51 -7.59 -19.69 10.41
C ALA A 51 -6.14 -19.78 9.90
N VAL A 52 -5.52 -18.66 9.54
CA VAL A 52 -4.16 -18.63 8.99
C VAL A 52 -3.29 -17.63 9.78
N PRO A 53 -2.11 -18.05 10.24
CA PRO A 53 -1.15 -17.15 10.87
C PRO A 53 -0.49 -16.21 9.83
N ASP A 54 0.21 -15.18 10.30
CA ASP A 54 0.81 -14.14 9.48
C ASP A 54 1.71 -14.67 8.35
N TYR A 55 2.53 -15.69 8.62
CA TYR A 55 3.41 -16.24 7.59
C TYR A 55 2.63 -16.91 6.45
N GLU A 56 1.49 -17.54 6.74
CA GLU A 56 0.62 -18.16 5.73
C GLU A 56 -0.23 -17.12 5.01
N MET A 57 -0.65 -16.06 5.71
CA MET A 57 -1.29 -14.91 5.07
C MET A 57 -0.32 -14.26 4.07
N LEU A 58 0.94 -14.13 4.44
CA LEU A 58 1.96 -13.60 3.55
C LEU A 58 2.25 -14.54 2.36
N GLU A 59 2.26 -15.86 2.59
CA GLU A 59 2.36 -16.83 1.48
C GLU A 59 1.22 -16.65 0.45
N LEU A 60 -0.03 -16.43 0.92
CA LEU A 60 -1.19 -16.20 0.04
C LEU A 60 -1.01 -14.97 -0.86
N VAL A 61 -0.46 -13.89 -0.31
CA VAL A 61 -0.12 -12.67 -1.08
C VAL A 61 0.99 -12.97 -2.09
N LEU A 62 2.06 -13.61 -1.64
CA LEU A 62 3.23 -13.93 -2.46
C LEU A 62 2.93 -14.92 -3.61
N PHE A 63 1.90 -15.74 -3.50
CA PHE A 63 1.50 -16.66 -4.56
C PHE A 63 1.18 -15.97 -5.88
N ARG A 64 0.79 -14.71 -5.88
CA ARG A 64 0.49 -13.93 -7.09
C ARG A 64 1.78 -13.45 -7.77
N ALA A 65 2.72 -12.94 -6.97
CA ALA A 65 4.01 -12.47 -7.47
C ALA A 65 4.95 -13.62 -7.90
N ILE A 66 4.85 -14.77 -7.22
CA ILE A 66 5.74 -15.92 -7.42
C ILE A 66 4.90 -17.18 -7.68
N PRO A 67 4.41 -17.40 -8.91
CA PRO A 67 3.44 -18.46 -9.17
C PRO A 67 4.00 -19.89 -9.12
N ARG A 68 5.31 -20.09 -9.25
CA ARG A 68 5.90 -21.43 -9.50
C ARG A 68 6.88 -21.94 -8.44
N ARG A 69 7.36 -21.07 -7.55
CA ARG A 69 8.33 -21.46 -6.51
C ARG A 69 7.66 -21.55 -5.16
N ASP A 70 8.29 -22.29 -4.25
CA ASP A 70 7.95 -22.25 -2.84
C ASP A 70 8.23 -20.83 -2.30
N VAL A 71 7.23 -20.23 -1.67
CA VAL A 71 7.32 -18.87 -1.10
C VAL A 71 7.45 -18.87 0.42
N LYS A 72 7.32 -20.02 1.06
CA LYS A 72 7.39 -20.15 2.52
C LYS A 72 8.70 -19.65 3.12
N PRO A 73 9.90 -19.95 2.52
CA PRO A 73 11.15 -19.38 3.01
C PRO A 73 11.18 -17.85 2.91
N LEU A 74 10.64 -17.28 1.82
CA LEU A 74 10.58 -15.84 1.62
C LEU A 74 9.61 -15.18 2.62
N ALA A 75 8.45 -15.76 2.85
CA ALA A 75 7.48 -15.26 3.83
C ALA A 75 8.09 -15.19 5.23
N ARG A 76 8.84 -16.22 5.63
CA ARG A 76 9.54 -16.22 6.91
C ARG A 76 10.65 -15.18 6.98
N ALA A 77 11.49 -15.09 5.95
CA ALA A 77 12.58 -14.10 5.91
C ALA A 77 12.05 -12.65 6.00
N LEU A 78 10.91 -12.36 5.40
CA LEU A 78 10.25 -11.06 5.52
C LEU A 78 9.75 -10.81 6.95
N LEU A 79 9.11 -11.77 7.59
CA LEU A 79 8.65 -11.63 8.97
C LEU A 79 9.81 -11.57 9.97
N ASP A 80 10.86 -12.35 9.77
CA ASP A 80 12.07 -12.30 10.61
C ASP A 80 12.74 -10.93 10.56
N ARG A 81 12.68 -10.25 9.39
CA ARG A 81 13.26 -8.91 9.23
C ARG A 81 12.38 -7.79 9.76
N PHE A 82 11.09 -7.83 9.49
CA PHE A 82 10.17 -6.72 9.75
C PHE A 82 9.24 -6.94 10.96
N GLY A 83 9.20 -8.14 11.51
CA GLY A 83 8.47 -8.50 12.72
C GLY A 83 7.10 -9.12 12.47
N ASP A 84 6.16 -8.40 11.89
CA ASP A 84 4.79 -8.83 11.68
C ASP A 84 4.28 -8.54 10.24
N PHE A 85 3.07 -9.01 9.94
CA PHE A 85 2.47 -8.84 8.62
C PHE A 85 2.22 -7.36 8.26
N ALA A 86 1.81 -6.53 9.22
CA ALA A 86 1.54 -5.12 8.98
C ALA A 86 2.84 -4.36 8.68
N SER A 87 3.89 -4.64 9.44
CA SER A 87 5.23 -4.07 9.23
C SER A 87 5.82 -4.46 7.87
N VAL A 88 5.63 -5.72 7.42
CA VAL A 88 6.02 -6.14 6.06
C VAL A 88 5.28 -5.35 4.99
N LEU A 89 3.96 -5.16 5.14
CA LEU A 89 3.17 -4.41 4.16
C LEU A 89 3.57 -2.94 4.08
N SER A 90 3.95 -2.35 5.20
CA SER A 90 4.27 -0.92 5.32
C SER A 90 5.74 -0.58 5.08
N ALA A 91 6.63 -1.61 5.04
CA ALA A 91 8.06 -1.43 4.88
C ALA A 91 8.42 -0.72 3.55
N PRO A 92 9.41 0.19 3.51
CA PRO A 92 9.83 0.87 2.29
C PRO A 92 10.23 -0.09 1.16
N PRO A 93 9.96 0.24 -0.12
CA PRO A 93 10.27 -0.62 -1.26
C PRO A 93 11.75 -1.03 -1.37
N ASP A 94 12.65 -0.12 -1.05
CA ASP A 94 14.10 -0.34 -1.03
C ASP A 94 14.51 -1.35 0.04
N GLN A 95 14.01 -1.21 1.25
CA GLN A 95 14.24 -2.16 2.33
C GLN A 95 13.64 -3.55 2.05
N LEU A 96 12.45 -3.61 1.42
CA LEU A 96 11.87 -4.87 0.99
C LEU A 96 12.78 -5.58 -0.02
N GLN A 97 13.36 -4.84 -0.98
CA GLN A 97 14.23 -5.39 -2.03
C GLN A 97 15.59 -5.87 -1.51
N GLU A 98 16.01 -5.47 -0.33
CA GLU A 98 17.21 -6.03 0.32
C GLU A 98 17.01 -7.48 0.77
N VAL A 99 15.76 -7.95 0.90
CA VAL A 99 15.47 -9.36 1.23
C VAL A 99 15.65 -10.23 0.00
N ALA A 100 16.52 -11.21 0.08
CA ALA A 100 16.81 -12.11 -1.04
C ALA A 100 15.52 -12.78 -1.56
N GLY A 101 15.25 -12.63 -2.85
CA GLY A 101 14.05 -13.17 -3.51
C GLY A 101 12.89 -12.18 -3.65
N VAL A 102 12.99 -10.97 -3.09
CA VAL A 102 12.05 -9.89 -3.30
C VAL A 102 12.41 -9.12 -4.56
N GLY A 103 11.58 -9.24 -5.57
CA GLY A 103 11.65 -8.44 -6.80
C GLY A 103 10.50 -7.45 -6.90
N ALA A 104 10.48 -6.65 -7.98
CA ALA A 104 9.45 -5.64 -8.21
C ALA A 104 8.00 -6.19 -8.14
N ALA A 105 7.77 -7.42 -8.61
CA ALA A 105 6.46 -8.05 -8.55
C ALA A 105 6.00 -8.28 -7.10
N VAL A 106 6.90 -8.71 -6.21
CA VAL A 106 6.61 -8.91 -4.79
C VAL A 106 6.27 -7.58 -4.14
N VAL A 107 7.09 -6.55 -4.36
CA VAL A 107 6.83 -5.19 -3.85
C VAL A 107 5.47 -4.69 -4.32
N THR A 108 5.14 -4.87 -5.61
CA THR A 108 3.84 -4.45 -6.16
C THR A 108 2.66 -5.12 -5.45
N GLU A 109 2.71 -6.45 -5.24
CA GLU A 109 1.61 -7.16 -4.56
C GLU A 109 1.44 -6.71 -3.10
N LEU A 110 2.53 -6.51 -2.37
CA LEU A 110 2.48 -5.99 -0.99
C LEU A 110 1.86 -4.59 -0.97
N ARG A 111 2.26 -3.70 -1.89
CA ARG A 111 1.68 -2.35 -2.00
C ARG A 111 0.20 -2.34 -2.40
N ILE A 112 -0.24 -3.29 -3.22
CA ILE A 112 -1.67 -3.43 -3.55
C ILE A 112 -2.47 -3.77 -2.31
N VAL A 113 -2.00 -4.70 -1.47
CA VAL A 113 -2.68 -5.08 -0.22
C VAL A 113 -2.72 -3.91 0.76
N GLU A 114 -1.61 -3.21 0.96
CA GLU A 114 -1.55 -1.99 1.79
C GLU A 114 -2.55 -0.94 1.29
N ALA A 115 -2.51 -0.62 0.00
CA ALA A 115 -3.41 0.37 -0.60
C ALA A 115 -4.90 -0.03 -0.49
N ALA A 116 -5.23 -1.32 -0.58
CA ALA A 116 -6.58 -1.81 -0.39
C ALA A 116 -7.05 -1.64 1.07
N ALA A 117 -6.19 -1.97 2.04
CA ALA A 117 -6.46 -1.78 3.46
C ALA A 117 -6.70 -0.29 3.79
N HIS A 118 -5.87 0.61 3.28
CA HIS A 118 -6.04 2.07 3.45
C HIS A 118 -7.36 2.56 2.86
N ARG A 119 -7.75 2.10 1.66
CA ARG A 119 -9.04 2.50 1.04
C ARG A 119 -10.23 2.01 1.83
N LEU A 120 -10.19 0.78 2.34
CA LEU A 120 -11.27 0.22 3.16
C LEU A 120 -11.41 0.96 4.49
N THR A 121 -10.32 1.24 5.19
CA THR A 121 -10.35 1.99 6.46
C THR A 121 -10.80 3.43 6.24
N ARG A 122 -10.32 4.09 5.17
CA ARG A 122 -10.76 5.43 4.79
C ARG A 122 -12.26 5.48 4.49
N ALA A 123 -12.79 4.50 3.76
CA ALA A 123 -14.22 4.44 3.43
C ALA A 123 -15.12 4.33 4.68
N ARG A 124 -14.59 3.77 5.78
CA ARG A 124 -15.33 3.66 7.05
C ARG A 124 -15.47 4.98 7.79
N VAL A 125 -14.54 5.91 7.60
CA VAL A 125 -14.50 7.20 8.33
C VAL A 125 -15.01 8.38 7.48
N MET A 126 -14.82 8.31 6.15
CA MET A 126 -15.30 9.37 5.25
C MET A 126 -16.82 9.50 5.27
N GLN A 127 -17.31 10.75 5.26
CA GLN A 127 -18.72 11.10 5.28
C GLN A 127 -19.51 10.53 6.49
N ARG A 128 -18.82 10.25 7.59
CA ARG A 128 -19.43 9.84 8.85
C ARG A 128 -19.14 10.86 9.95
N GLN A 129 -20.03 10.93 10.94
CA GLN A 129 -19.78 11.76 12.11
C GLN A 129 -18.62 11.18 12.91
N VAL A 130 -17.55 11.96 13.07
CA VAL A 130 -16.31 11.52 13.75
C VAL A 130 -16.59 11.17 15.21
N ILE A 131 -17.46 11.90 15.89
CA ILE A 131 -17.78 11.66 17.30
C ILE A 131 -18.41 10.27 17.49
N SER A 132 -19.28 9.83 16.59
CA SER A 132 -19.92 8.51 16.66
C SER A 132 -19.05 7.36 16.15
N SER A 133 -17.92 7.66 15.52
CA SER A 133 -17.01 6.69 14.93
C SER A 133 -15.54 6.96 15.28
N TRP A 134 -15.30 7.48 16.50
CA TRP A 134 -13.95 7.82 16.98
C TRP A 134 -12.98 6.64 16.93
N ALA A 135 -13.43 5.45 17.33
CA ALA A 135 -12.61 4.23 17.21
C ALA A 135 -12.21 3.95 15.75
N ALA A 136 -13.14 4.08 14.79
CA ALA A 136 -12.83 3.90 13.37
C ALA A 136 -11.86 4.96 12.85
N LEU A 137 -11.91 6.20 13.36
CA LEU A 137 -10.94 7.24 13.02
C LEU A 137 -9.55 6.88 13.54
N LEU A 138 -9.44 6.41 14.78
CA LEU A 138 -8.18 5.97 15.36
C LEU A 138 -7.60 4.76 14.60
N ASP A 139 -8.44 3.79 14.23
CA ASP A 139 -8.02 2.64 13.43
C ASP A 139 -7.52 3.07 12.05
N TYR A 140 -8.18 4.06 11.46
CA TYR A 140 -7.72 4.66 10.20
C TYR A 140 -6.36 5.36 10.36
N CYS A 141 -6.18 6.18 11.41
CA CYS A 141 -4.90 6.83 11.70
C CYS A 141 -3.78 5.80 11.90
N ARG A 142 -4.03 4.75 12.68
CA ARG A 142 -3.06 3.67 12.88
C ARG A 142 -2.69 2.99 11.56
N ALA A 143 -3.68 2.60 10.76
CA ALA A 143 -3.45 1.94 9.48
C ALA A 143 -2.64 2.80 8.49
N THR A 144 -2.81 4.13 8.53
CA THR A 144 -2.17 5.03 7.56
C THR A 144 -0.84 5.61 8.02
N MET A 145 -0.60 5.71 9.33
CA MET A 145 0.49 6.50 9.90
C MET A 145 1.40 5.73 10.87
N ALA A 146 0.89 4.69 11.58
CA ALA A 146 1.62 4.08 12.69
C ALA A 146 2.94 3.38 12.28
N HIS A 147 3.03 2.91 11.04
CA HIS A 147 4.22 2.21 10.54
C HIS A 147 5.11 3.09 9.66
N ARG A 148 4.95 4.43 9.73
CA ARG A 148 5.78 5.34 8.94
C ARG A 148 7.09 5.65 9.67
N GLU A 149 8.21 5.55 8.95
CA GLU A 149 9.55 5.83 9.47
C GLU A 149 9.85 7.32 9.58
N VAL A 150 9.04 8.15 8.91
CA VAL A 150 9.15 9.60 8.95
C VAL A 150 7.88 10.19 9.53
N GLU A 151 8.03 11.32 10.21
CA GLU A 151 6.91 12.06 10.75
C GLU A 151 6.05 12.62 9.62
N GLN A 152 4.75 12.40 9.72
CA GLN A 152 3.75 12.85 8.76
C GLN A 152 2.67 13.65 9.50
N PHE A 153 2.38 14.83 9.02
CA PHE A 153 1.31 15.67 9.55
C PHE A 153 0.09 15.64 8.62
N ARG A 154 -1.07 15.36 9.19
CA ARG A 154 -2.36 15.28 8.47
C ARG A 154 -3.38 16.16 9.13
N VAL A 155 -4.30 16.69 8.31
CA VAL A 155 -5.44 17.47 8.78
C VAL A 155 -6.73 16.83 8.30
N PHE A 156 -7.62 16.55 9.23
CA PHE A 156 -8.99 16.13 8.96
C PHE A 156 -9.90 17.34 9.04
N TYR A 157 -10.62 17.59 7.97
CA TYR A 157 -11.56 18.70 7.85
C TYR A 157 -12.98 18.20 8.10
N LEU A 158 -13.70 18.86 8.98
CA LEU A 158 -15.04 18.46 9.42
C LEU A 158 -16.08 19.52 9.06
N ASP A 159 -17.29 19.08 8.73
CA ASP A 159 -18.44 19.96 8.58
C ASP A 159 -19.05 20.34 9.95
N ARG A 160 -20.15 21.15 9.91
CA ARG A 160 -20.89 21.58 11.12
C ARG A 160 -21.50 20.44 11.93
N LYS A 161 -21.62 19.24 11.35
CA LYS A 161 -22.13 18.04 12.02
C LYS A 161 -21.00 17.13 12.50
N ASN A 162 -19.75 17.62 12.46
CA ASN A 162 -18.55 16.84 12.71
C ASN A 162 -18.41 15.61 11.78
N THR A 163 -18.90 15.74 10.54
CA THR A 163 -18.68 14.73 9.50
C THR A 163 -17.37 14.99 8.80
N LEU A 164 -16.57 13.95 8.61
CA LEU A 164 -15.28 14.05 7.90
C LEU A 164 -15.52 14.29 6.40
N ILE A 165 -15.16 15.48 5.92
CA ILE A 165 -15.32 15.90 4.52
C ILE A 165 -14.02 15.78 3.71
N ALA A 166 -12.88 15.95 4.35
CA ALA A 166 -11.58 15.74 3.72
C ALA A 166 -10.51 15.28 4.72
N ASP A 167 -9.56 14.52 4.22
CA ASP A 167 -8.36 14.05 4.89
C ASP A 167 -7.17 14.32 3.98
N GLU A 168 -6.29 15.22 4.42
CA GLU A 168 -5.17 15.70 3.62
C GLU A 168 -3.86 15.62 4.40
N GLU A 169 -2.85 15.05 3.76
CA GLU A 169 -1.47 15.12 4.20
C GLU A 169 -0.94 16.50 3.88
N GLN A 170 -0.51 17.25 4.90
CA GLN A 170 -0.01 18.61 4.74
C GLN A 170 1.50 18.65 4.53
N ALA A 171 2.21 17.78 5.24
CA ALA A 171 3.65 17.73 5.14
C ALA A 171 4.20 16.36 5.55
N ARG A 172 5.36 16.03 4.97
CA ARG A 172 6.27 14.97 5.43
C ARG A 172 7.54 15.63 5.91
N GLY A 173 7.93 15.34 7.13
CA GLY A 173 9.14 15.89 7.73
C GLY A 173 10.35 15.00 7.55
N THR A 174 11.40 15.39 8.23
CA THR A 174 12.51 14.53 8.66
C THR A 174 12.10 13.76 9.93
N VAL A 175 13.02 12.99 10.53
CA VAL A 175 12.71 12.18 11.71
C VAL A 175 12.18 13.01 12.91
N ASP A 176 12.51 14.30 12.97
CA ASP A 176 12.27 15.15 14.16
C ASP A 176 11.45 16.43 13.88
N HIS A 177 11.03 16.72 12.65
CA HIS A 177 10.33 17.96 12.36
C HIS A 177 9.52 17.92 11.04
N VAL A 178 8.26 18.35 11.14
CA VAL A 178 7.37 18.57 9.99
C VAL A 178 7.05 20.07 9.87
N PRO A 179 7.43 20.74 8.79
CA PRO A 179 7.04 22.13 8.57
C PRO A 179 5.53 22.21 8.32
N VAL A 180 4.81 22.82 9.24
CA VAL A 180 3.36 23.05 9.13
C VAL A 180 3.12 24.55 8.98
N TYR A 181 2.29 24.90 8.00
CA TYR A 181 1.94 26.30 7.73
C TYR A 181 0.48 26.57 8.11
N PRO A 182 0.18 27.11 9.29
CA PRO A 182 -1.19 27.39 9.76
C PRO A 182 -2.05 28.14 8.74
N ARG A 183 -1.46 29.12 8.06
CA ARG A 183 -2.14 29.89 7.02
C ARG A 183 -2.70 29.00 5.89
N GLU A 184 -1.96 28.01 5.44
CA GLU A 184 -2.42 27.12 4.36
C GLU A 184 -3.51 26.16 4.86
N ILE A 185 -3.42 25.70 6.09
CA ILE A 185 -4.48 24.89 6.74
C ILE A 185 -5.79 25.67 6.81
N VAL A 186 -5.75 26.93 7.33
CA VAL A 186 -6.90 27.81 7.44
C VAL A 186 -7.50 28.12 6.07
N LYS A 187 -6.67 28.49 5.10
CA LYS A 187 -7.11 28.74 3.73
C LYS A 187 -7.82 27.52 3.13
N ARG A 188 -7.27 26.33 3.36
CA ARG A 188 -7.86 25.09 2.89
C ARG A 188 -9.17 24.76 3.61
N ALA A 189 -9.25 24.98 4.91
CA ALA A 189 -10.48 24.85 5.69
C ALA A 189 -11.61 25.73 5.14
N LEU A 190 -11.31 26.99 4.84
CA LEU A 190 -12.28 27.92 4.24
C LEU A 190 -12.72 27.46 2.85
N HIS A 191 -11.81 27.00 2.02
CA HIS A 191 -12.12 26.45 0.69
C HIS A 191 -13.05 25.24 0.75
N LEU A 192 -12.88 24.39 1.75
CA LEU A 192 -13.69 23.19 1.97
C LEU A 192 -15.00 23.49 2.73
N ASN A 193 -15.23 24.73 3.18
CA ASN A 193 -16.30 25.11 4.10
C ASN A 193 -16.28 24.24 5.39
N ALA A 194 -15.10 23.90 5.87
CA ALA A 194 -14.93 23.16 7.11
C ALA A 194 -15.27 24.05 8.32
N SER A 195 -15.86 23.44 9.33
CA SER A 195 -16.25 24.11 10.58
C SER A 195 -15.38 23.70 11.76
N ALA A 196 -14.65 22.60 11.63
CA ALA A 196 -13.72 22.09 12.62
C ALA A 196 -12.57 21.31 11.95
N LEU A 197 -11.46 21.17 12.67
CA LEU A 197 -10.28 20.46 12.25
C LEU A 197 -9.88 19.44 13.32
N ILE A 198 -9.27 18.32 12.88
CA ILE A 198 -8.49 17.43 13.73
C ILE A 198 -7.09 17.36 13.16
N LEU A 199 -6.12 17.78 13.95
CA LEU A 199 -4.71 17.72 13.61
C LEU A 199 -4.13 16.39 14.10
N VAL A 200 -3.43 15.67 13.23
CA VAL A 200 -2.90 14.34 13.54
C VAL A 200 -1.48 14.24 13.00
N HIS A 201 -0.57 13.73 13.81
CA HIS A 201 0.77 13.34 13.36
C HIS A 201 1.19 12.03 14.04
N ASN A 202 2.17 11.37 13.47
CA ASN A 202 2.78 10.18 14.04
C ASN A 202 4.17 10.52 14.58
N HIS A 203 4.55 9.83 15.64
CA HIS A 203 5.93 9.79 16.12
C HIS A 203 6.55 8.45 15.68
N PRO A 204 7.60 8.43 14.86
CA PRO A 204 8.29 7.20 14.47
C PRO A 204 8.83 6.40 15.66
N SER A 205 9.12 7.08 16.79
CA SER A 205 9.51 6.46 18.06
C SER A 205 8.40 5.61 18.70
N GLY A 206 7.14 5.84 18.31
CA GLY A 206 5.96 5.23 18.95
C GLY A 206 5.53 5.89 20.27
N ASP A 207 6.27 6.87 20.78
CA ASP A 207 5.87 7.63 21.98
C ASP A 207 4.82 8.70 21.60
N PRO A 208 3.59 8.64 22.12
CA PRO A 208 2.55 9.61 21.79
C PRO A 208 2.69 10.95 22.51
N THR A 209 3.73 11.14 23.34
CA THR A 209 3.93 12.38 24.09
C THR A 209 4.20 13.55 23.14
N PRO A 210 3.38 14.61 23.14
CA PRO A 210 3.59 15.74 22.26
C PRO A 210 4.88 16.50 22.63
N SER A 211 5.64 16.91 21.64
CA SER A 211 6.78 17.81 21.83
C SER A 211 6.33 19.24 22.11
N ALA A 212 7.24 20.09 22.59
CA ALA A 212 6.96 21.53 22.77
C ALA A 212 6.59 22.20 21.43
N ALA A 213 7.19 21.75 20.33
CA ALA A 213 6.88 22.24 18.98
C ALA A 213 5.46 21.87 18.53
N ASP A 214 4.97 20.66 18.87
CA ASP A 214 3.60 20.21 18.55
C ASP A 214 2.56 21.05 19.28
N ILE A 215 2.83 21.37 20.56
CA ILE A 215 1.96 22.20 21.38
C ILE A 215 1.90 23.62 20.81
N ASP A 216 3.05 24.22 20.48
CA ASP A 216 3.14 25.56 19.91
C ASP A 216 2.44 25.64 18.55
N MET A 217 2.70 24.70 17.66
CA MET A 217 2.04 24.61 16.35
C MET A 217 0.51 24.46 16.48
N THR A 218 0.04 23.63 17.41
CA THR A 218 -1.40 23.47 17.66
C THR A 218 -2.04 24.78 18.14
N GLY A 219 -1.31 25.59 18.90
CA GLY A 219 -1.75 26.91 19.34
C GLY A 219 -1.77 27.99 18.25
N GLN A 220 -1.05 27.76 17.14
CA GLN A 220 -0.99 28.69 15.99
C GLN A 220 -2.09 28.44 14.94
N VAL A 221 -2.70 27.26 14.93
CA VAL A 221 -3.79 26.87 13.99
C VAL A 221 -5.15 27.19 14.59
#